data_602f2cee27acc7f4b1edd03cf27c6e13
#
_entry.id   602f2cee27acc7f4b1edd03cf27c6e13
#
_cell.length_a   1.000
_cell.length_b   1.000
_cell.length_c   1.000
_cell.angle_alpha   90.00
_cell.angle_beta   90.00
_cell.angle_gamma   90.00
#
_symmetry.space_group_name_H-M   'P 1'
#
loop_
_entity.id
_entity.type
_entity.pdbx_description
1 polymer ?
#
loop_
_entity_poly.entity_id
_entity_poly.type
_entity_poly.pdbx_seq_one_letter_code
_entity_poly.pdbx_strand_id
1 'polypeptide(L)'
;MPLPLLWLGAAASVLAVKTLADDRKRQQGYRANRFRAKTLADLERHESPIAIYPTDMFYTEQLVKPEIGAIVCCGIGGILEHSGIWIGDNTIVEVDGNGLIKAVSVQRFTQTRSGDGIFIACDSLGRPLVSELAAQKAIEQIYQVINYHLFNNNCHQFIWQCFQADVKPITTFKALSLNIAKLFDRVIYWDKCDC
;
A
#
# COMPACT_ATOMS: atom_id res chain seq x y z
N MET A 1 -15.71 -44.78 -9.65
CA MET A 1 -15.84 -44.37 -8.24
C MET A 1 -15.51 -42.92 -8.17
N PRO A 2 -16.44 -42.02 -7.84
CA PRO A 2 -16.12 -40.60 -7.66
C PRO A 2 -15.44 -40.43 -6.31
N LEU A 3 -14.22 -39.87 -6.33
CA LEU A 3 -13.53 -39.41 -5.11
C LEU A 3 -14.35 -38.29 -4.46
N PRO A 4 -14.52 -38.32 -3.15
CA PRO A 4 -15.48 -37.45 -2.49
C PRO A 4 -14.99 -36.00 -2.44
N LEU A 5 -15.79 -35.10 -2.98
CA LEU A 5 -15.72 -33.64 -2.84
C LEU A 5 -15.48 -33.16 -1.37
N LEU A 6 -15.76 -33.99 -0.40
CA LEU A 6 -15.56 -33.75 1.03
C LEU A 6 -14.08 -33.52 1.43
N TRP A 7 -13.12 -34.11 0.72
CA TRP A 7 -11.68 -33.91 1.01
C TRP A 7 -11.15 -32.56 0.53
N LEU A 8 -11.69 -32.03 -0.56
CA LEU A 8 -11.33 -30.71 -1.06
C LEU A 8 -11.82 -29.60 -0.12
N GLY A 9 -12.99 -29.74 0.46
CA GLY A 9 -13.51 -28.81 1.44
C GLY A 9 -12.72 -28.76 2.75
N ALA A 10 -12.26 -29.93 3.24
CA ALA A 10 -11.46 -30.01 4.46
C ALA A 10 -10.06 -29.39 4.27
N ALA A 11 -9.41 -29.63 3.13
CA ALA A 11 -8.11 -29.03 2.82
C ALA A 11 -8.17 -27.50 2.67
N ALA A 12 -9.22 -26.98 2.02
CA ALA A 12 -9.47 -25.55 1.87
C ALA A 12 -9.72 -24.88 3.24
N SER A 13 -10.47 -25.55 4.13
CA SER A 13 -10.76 -25.07 5.47
C SER A 13 -9.51 -25.02 6.36
N VAL A 14 -8.64 -26.03 6.27
CA VAL A 14 -7.38 -26.06 7.02
C VAL A 14 -6.41 -24.99 6.54
N LEU A 15 -6.33 -24.75 5.23
CA LEU A 15 -5.55 -23.66 4.66
C LEU A 15 -6.06 -22.29 5.11
N ALA A 16 -7.37 -22.07 5.07
CA ALA A 16 -7.97 -20.82 5.51
C ALA A 16 -7.74 -20.56 7.02
N VAL A 17 -7.86 -21.58 7.87
CA VAL A 17 -7.57 -21.45 9.30
C VAL A 17 -6.09 -21.16 9.55
N LYS A 18 -5.19 -21.79 8.81
CA LYS A 18 -3.75 -21.56 8.95
C LYS A 18 -3.37 -20.15 8.50
N THR A 19 -3.89 -19.65 7.38
CA THR A 19 -3.66 -18.27 6.93
C THR A 19 -4.17 -17.26 7.95
N LEU A 20 -5.37 -17.45 8.49
CA LEU A 20 -5.93 -16.60 9.54
C LEU A 20 -5.11 -16.61 10.83
N ALA A 21 -4.54 -17.76 11.21
CA ALA A 21 -3.69 -17.88 12.40
C ALA A 21 -2.33 -17.21 12.18
N ASP A 22 -1.74 -17.35 10.98
CA ASP A 22 -0.49 -16.70 10.60
C ASP A 22 -0.67 -15.19 10.52
N ASP A 23 -1.80 -14.72 9.99
CA ASP A 23 -2.15 -13.30 9.95
C ASP A 23 -2.31 -12.72 11.36
N ARG A 24 -3.00 -13.42 12.27
CA ARG A 24 -3.10 -13.00 13.67
C ARG A 24 -1.74 -12.89 14.37
N LYS A 25 -0.82 -13.84 14.13
CA LYS A 25 0.54 -13.78 14.68
C LYS A 25 1.33 -12.60 14.13
N ARG A 26 1.24 -12.37 12.81
CA ARG A 26 1.86 -11.19 12.18
C ARG A 26 1.33 -9.91 12.79
N GLN A 27 0.03 -9.77 12.95
CA GLN A 27 -0.63 -8.62 13.54
C GLN A 27 -0.21 -8.36 14.99
N GLN A 28 -0.12 -9.41 15.82
CA GLN A 28 0.35 -9.28 17.19
C GLN A 28 1.82 -8.85 17.25
N GLY A 29 2.67 -9.42 16.40
CA GLY A 29 4.06 -9.01 16.27
C GLY A 29 4.18 -7.56 15.78
N TYR A 30 3.33 -7.18 14.84
CA TYR A 30 3.28 -5.83 14.29
C TYR A 30 2.92 -4.78 15.35
N ARG A 31 1.86 -5.01 16.11
CA ARG A 31 1.44 -4.13 17.22
C ARG A 31 2.54 -3.99 18.28
N ALA A 32 3.17 -5.09 18.67
CA ALA A 32 4.23 -5.08 19.65
C ALA A 32 5.46 -4.26 19.20
N ASN A 33 5.73 -4.24 17.91
CA ASN A 33 6.94 -3.63 17.35
C ASN A 33 6.74 -2.21 16.83
N ARG A 34 5.49 -1.77 16.59
CA ARG A 34 5.20 -0.43 16.04
C ARG A 34 5.88 0.70 16.81
N PHE A 35 5.85 0.63 18.13
CA PHE A 35 6.45 1.67 18.98
C PHE A 35 7.95 1.48 19.23
N ARG A 36 8.52 0.36 18.82
CA ARG A 36 9.95 0.06 19.00
C ARG A 36 10.77 0.47 17.78
N ALA A 37 10.30 0.14 16.59
CA ALA A 37 11.03 0.40 15.36
C ALA A 37 10.66 1.77 14.80
N LYS A 38 11.58 2.73 14.88
CA LYS A 38 11.41 4.10 14.36
C LYS A 38 12.16 4.33 13.05
N THR A 39 13.25 3.62 12.87
CA THR A 39 14.13 3.71 11.69
C THR A 39 14.37 2.33 11.10
N LEU A 40 14.99 2.27 9.90
CA LEU A 40 15.38 0.99 9.29
C LEU A 40 16.44 0.24 10.13
N ALA A 41 17.33 0.96 10.79
CA ALA A 41 18.30 0.34 11.70
C ALA A 41 17.64 -0.33 12.91
N ASP A 42 16.50 0.19 13.37
CA ASP A 42 15.71 -0.45 14.42
C ASP A 42 15.07 -1.74 13.93
N LEU A 43 14.68 -1.82 12.63
CA LEU A 43 14.16 -3.05 12.02
C LEU A 43 15.18 -4.18 12.01
N GLU A 44 16.40 -3.90 11.56
CA GLU A 44 17.48 -4.90 11.53
C GLU A 44 17.74 -5.44 12.93
N ARG A 45 17.69 -4.57 13.95
CA ARG A 45 17.89 -4.95 15.34
C ARG A 45 16.76 -5.79 15.94
N HIS A 46 15.54 -5.57 15.50
CA HIS A 46 14.35 -6.17 16.12
C HIS A 46 13.64 -7.20 15.23
N GLU A 47 14.18 -7.48 14.05
CA GLU A 47 13.57 -8.38 13.05
C GLU A 47 12.10 -8.03 12.75
N SER A 48 11.74 -6.75 12.88
CA SER A 48 10.37 -6.30 12.71
C SER A 48 10.04 -6.17 11.23
N PRO A 49 9.00 -6.82 10.72
CA PRO A 49 8.61 -6.66 9.32
C PRO A 49 8.10 -5.25 9.08
N ILE A 50 8.56 -4.63 7.97
CA ILE A 50 7.88 -3.49 7.39
C ILE A 50 6.47 -3.94 7.00
N ALA A 51 5.45 -3.15 7.30
CA ALA A 51 4.10 -3.40 6.81
C ALA A 51 4.09 -3.32 5.29
N ILE A 52 3.95 -4.46 4.66
CA ILE A 52 4.07 -4.57 3.22
C ILE A 52 2.71 -4.54 2.55
N TYR A 53 1.67 -4.95 3.26
CA TYR A 53 0.30 -5.06 2.77
C TYR A 53 -0.67 -4.33 3.69
N PRO A 54 -1.69 -3.64 3.14
CA PRO A 54 -2.74 -3.04 3.94
C PRO A 54 -3.47 -4.05 4.84
N THR A 55 -3.56 -5.33 4.42
CA THR A 55 -4.12 -6.42 5.21
C THR A 55 -3.36 -6.71 6.49
N ASP A 56 -2.08 -6.36 6.56
CA ASP A 56 -1.29 -6.48 7.79
C ASP A 56 -1.70 -5.43 8.85
N MET A 57 -2.64 -4.55 8.49
CA MET A 57 -2.97 -3.34 9.23
C MET A 57 -4.39 -3.25 9.75
N PHE A 58 -5.27 -4.17 9.41
CA PHE A 58 -6.69 -4.18 9.79
C PHE A 58 -6.98 -4.05 11.29
N TYR A 59 -5.98 -3.82 12.09
CA TYR A 59 -6.09 -3.76 13.55
C TYR A 59 -5.57 -2.48 14.18
N THR A 60 -5.20 -1.48 13.39
CA THR A 60 -5.03 -0.14 13.93
C THR A 60 -6.37 0.56 13.82
N GLU A 61 -7.00 0.83 14.95
CA GLU A 61 -8.17 1.74 15.04
C GLU A 61 -7.78 3.19 14.75
N GLN A 62 -6.52 3.43 14.41
CA GLN A 62 -5.99 4.75 14.16
C GLN A 62 -6.38 5.20 12.76
N LEU A 63 -7.23 6.22 12.72
CA LEU A 63 -7.53 6.97 11.51
C LEU A 63 -6.52 8.10 11.36
N VAL A 64 -6.02 8.28 10.15
CA VAL A 64 -5.01 9.29 9.81
C VAL A 64 -5.55 10.19 8.72
N LYS A 65 -5.48 11.50 8.94
CA LYS A 65 -5.81 12.49 7.90
C LYS A 65 -4.72 12.51 6.84
N PRO A 66 -5.09 12.45 5.56
CA PRO A 66 -4.12 12.54 4.48
C PRO A 66 -3.55 13.96 4.38
N GLU A 67 -2.28 14.04 4.02
CA GLU A 67 -1.57 15.29 3.75
C GLU A 67 -1.11 15.31 2.28
N ILE A 68 -0.93 16.49 1.70
CA ILE A 68 -0.47 16.64 0.32
C ILE A 68 0.89 15.95 0.13
N GLY A 69 0.97 15.10 -0.88
CA GLY A 69 2.15 14.29 -1.15
C GLY A 69 2.20 12.96 -0.42
N ALA A 70 1.16 12.61 0.35
CA ALA A 70 1.06 11.29 0.97
C ALA A 70 0.81 10.20 -0.08
N ILE A 71 1.45 9.06 0.10
CA ILE A 71 1.15 7.87 -0.69
C ILE A 71 -0.06 7.19 -0.10
N VAL A 72 -1.05 6.95 -0.95
CA VAL A 72 -2.26 6.21 -0.59
C VAL A 72 -2.35 4.89 -1.35
N CYS A 73 -3.02 3.90 -0.77
CA CYS A 73 -3.31 2.64 -1.45
C CYS A 73 -4.67 2.08 -1.07
N CYS A 74 -5.19 1.20 -1.91
CA CYS A 74 -6.36 0.37 -1.64
C CYS A 74 -6.16 -1.03 -2.25
N GLY A 75 -6.92 -2.01 -1.75
CA GLY A 75 -6.85 -3.39 -2.26
C GLY A 75 -7.63 -3.59 -3.57
N ILE A 76 -7.13 -4.50 -4.41
CA ILE A 76 -7.81 -4.98 -5.62
C ILE A 76 -7.95 -6.49 -5.54
N GLY A 77 -9.21 -6.99 -5.48
CA GLY A 77 -9.48 -8.44 -5.50
C GLY A 77 -8.90 -9.23 -4.34
N GLY A 78 -8.45 -8.56 -3.26
CA GLY A 78 -7.83 -9.19 -2.10
C GLY A 78 -6.40 -9.72 -2.33
N ILE A 79 -5.80 -9.47 -3.49
CA ILE A 79 -4.50 -10.03 -3.88
C ILE A 79 -3.52 -8.93 -4.32
N LEU A 80 -4.02 -7.87 -4.92
CA LEU A 80 -3.22 -6.77 -5.46
C LEU A 80 -3.55 -5.47 -4.75
N GLU A 81 -2.61 -4.55 -4.75
CA GLU A 81 -2.78 -3.19 -4.25
C GLU A 81 -2.72 -2.21 -5.42
N HIS A 82 -3.48 -1.15 -5.28
CA HIS A 82 -3.42 0.02 -6.15
C HIS A 82 -2.93 1.21 -5.35
N SER A 83 -2.06 2.01 -5.93
CA SER A 83 -1.46 3.16 -5.26
C SER A 83 -1.70 4.46 -6.02
N GLY A 84 -1.74 5.56 -5.27
CA GLY A 84 -1.90 6.92 -5.75
C GLY A 84 -1.16 7.91 -4.86
N ILE A 85 -1.16 9.18 -5.26
CA ILE A 85 -0.63 10.29 -4.47
C ILE A 85 -1.77 11.24 -4.12
N TRP A 86 -1.92 11.54 -2.84
CA TRP A 86 -2.86 12.52 -2.34
C TRP A 86 -2.40 13.94 -2.69
N ILE A 87 -3.28 14.74 -3.30
CA ILE A 87 -2.95 16.11 -3.73
C ILE A 87 -3.81 17.18 -3.04
N GLY A 88 -4.59 16.82 -2.02
CA GLY A 88 -5.52 17.72 -1.32
C GLY A 88 -6.95 17.58 -1.82
N ASP A 89 -7.87 18.25 -1.15
CA ASP A 89 -9.29 18.38 -1.53
C ASP A 89 -9.97 17.08 -1.95
N ASN A 90 -9.78 16.01 -1.17
CA ASN A 90 -10.30 14.66 -1.45
C ASN A 90 -9.91 14.12 -2.84
N THR A 91 -8.75 14.53 -3.33
CA THR A 91 -8.26 14.20 -4.67
C THR A 91 -6.97 13.39 -4.63
N ILE A 92 -6.93 12.34 -5.44
CA ILE A 92 -5.80 11.43 -5.59
C ILE A 92 -5.38 11.41 -7.06
N VAL A 93 -4.09 11.49 -7.34
CA VAL A 93 -3.55 11.23 -8.69
C VAL A 93 -3.16 9.76 -8.76
N GLU A 94 -3.66 9.09 -9.80
CA GLU A 94 -3.43 7.67 -10.06
C GLU A 94 -3.13 7.41 -11.54
N VAL A 95 -2.57 6.25 -11.83
CA VAL A 95 -2.54 5.67 -13.19
C VAL A 95 -3.59 4.57 -13.24
N ASP A 96 -4.54 4.68 -14.17
CA ASP A 96 -5.53 3.61 -14.36
C ASP A 96 -4.97 2.43 -15.19
N GLY A 97 -5.74 1.34 -15.26
CA GLY A 97 -5.33 0.14 -16.00
C GLY A 97 -5.14 0.33 -17.51
N ASN A 98 -5.61 1.46 -18.08
CA ASN A 98 -5.40 1.84 -19.48
C ASN A 98 -4.17 2.75 -19.65
N GLY A 99 -3.48 3.08 -18.55
CA GLY A 99 -2.30 3.93 -18.57
C GLY A 99 -2.57 5.43 -18.48
N LEU A 100 -3.82 5.86 -18.34
CA LEU A 100 -4.15 7.27 -18.17
C LEU A 100 -3.81 7.73 -16.74
N ILE A 101 -2.98 8.75 -16.64
CA ILE A 101 -2.73 9.46 -15.38
C ILE A 101 -3.85 10.47 -15.18
N LYS A 102 -4.56 10.38 -14.07
CA LYS A 102 -5.73 11.20 -13.80
C LYS A 102 -5.87 11.55 -12.31
N ALA A 103 -6.53 12.67 -12.06
CA ALA A 103 -7.02 13.04 -10.74
C ALA A 103 -8.40 12.44 -10.52
N VAL A 104 -8.61 11.78 -9.39
CA VAL A 104 -9.88 11.14 -9.02
C VAL A 104 -10.25 11.46 -7.57
N SER A 105 -11.55 11.47 -7.28
CA SER A 105 -12.02 11.55 -5.90
C SER A 105 -11.75 10.26 -5.13
N VAL A 106 -11.74 10.33 -3.81
CA VAL A 106 -11.66 9.18 -2.90
C VAL A 106 -12.63 8.06 -3.30
N GLN A 107 -13.89 8.42 -3.58
CA GLN A 107 -14.92 7.47 -3.99
C GLN A 107 -14.58 6.76 -5.31
N ARG A 108 -14.04 7.50 -6.30
CA ARG A 108 -13.62 6.91 -7.57
C ARG A 108 -12.38 6.07 -7.44
N PHE A 109 -11.47 6.44 -6.55
CA PHE A 109 -10.26 5.65 -6.28
C PHE A 109 -10.59 4.25 -5.76
N THR A 110 -11.70 4.07 -5.04
CA THR A 110 -12.14 2.79 -4.48
C THR A 110 -13.24 2.09 -5.27
N GLN A 111 -13.94 2.78 -6.19
CA GLN A 111 -15.21 2.37 -6.79
C GLN A 111 -15.24 0.98 -7.46
N THR A 112 -14.14 0.54 -8.06
CA THR A 112 -14.03 -0.76 -8.75
C THR A 112 -13.08 -1.72 -8.04
N ARG A 113 -12.77 -1.43 -6.79
CA ARG A 113 -11.76 -2.13 -6.01
C ARG A 113 -12.40 -2.75 -4.77
N SER A 114 -11.90 -3.90 -4.37
CA SER A 114 -12.51 -4.72 -3.31
C SER A 114 -12.04 -4.38 -1.90
N GLY A 115 -11.24 -3.32 -1.73
CA GLY A 115 -10.69 -2.94 -0.43
C GLY A 115 -11.68 -2.15 0.42
N ASP A 116 -11.70 -2.39 1.73
CA ASP A 116 -12.60 -1.73 2.69
C ASP A 116 -12.20 -0.28 3.03
N GLY A 117 -11.33 0.33 2.26
CA GLY A 117 -10.90 1.71 2.48
C GLY A 117 -9.57 2.05 1.84
N ILE A 118 -9.14 3.28 2.09
CA ILE A 118 -7.85 3.81 1.68
C ILE A 118 -6.90 3.76 2.87
N PHE A 119 -5.64 3.42 2.60
CA PHE A 119 -4.56 3.40 3.58
C PHE A 119 -3.49 4.39 3.18
N ILE A 120 -2.82 4.99 4.15
CA ILE A 120 -1.79 6.00 3.99
C ILE A 120 -0.47 5.44 4.52
N ALA A 121 0.63 5.68 3.81
CA ALA A 121 1.97 5.37 4.29
C ALA A 121 2.34 6.32 5.43
N CYS A 122 2.56 5.79 6.64
CA CYS A 122 2.85 6.54 7.86
C CYS A 122 4.14 6.06 8.53
N ASP A 123 4.68 6.88 9.42
CA ASP A 123 5.72 6.47 10.36
C ASP A 123 5.13 5.72 11.58
N SER A 124 5.98 5.33 12.53
CA SER A 124 5.57 4.62 13.75
C SER A 124 4.62 5.42 14.65
N LEU A 125 4.55 6.73 14.49
CA LEU A 125 3.67 7.62 15.25
C LEU A 125 2.36 7.92 14.52
N GLY A 126 2.13 7.33 13.35
CA GLY A 126 0.95 7.56 12.53
C GLY A 126 0.99 8.90 11.78
N ARG A 127 2.17 9.47 11.55
CA ARG A 127 2.30 10.68 10.73
C ARG A 127 2.52 10.27 9.29
N PRO A 128 1.77 10.84 8.33
CA PRO A 128 1.94 10.57 6.92
C PRO A 128 3.37 10.82 6.44
N LEU A 129 3.88 9.94 5.60
CA LEU A 129 5.13 10.16 4.87
C LEU A 129 4.80 10.92 3.59
N VAL A 130 5.20 12.18 3.53
CA VAL A 130 4.78 13.12 2.48
C VAL A 130 5.95 13.68 1.68
N SER A 131 5.66 14.01 0.41
CA SER A 131 6.53 14.80 -0.45
C SER A 131 5.69 15.72 -1.31
N GLU A 132 5.69 17.02 -1.02
CA GLU A 132 5.01 18.03 -1.84
C GLU A 132 5.55 18.04 -3.27
N LEU A 133 6.86 17.82 -3.44
CA LEU A 133 7.47 17.70 -4.76
C LEU A 133 6.91 16.51 -5.54
N ALA A 134 6.65 15.38 -4.87
CA ALA A 134 6.02 14.22 -5.52
C ALA A 134 4.57 14.52 -5.93
N ALA A 135 3.81 15.24 -5.11
CA ALA A 135 2.47 15.70 -5.47
C ALA A 135 2.50 16.61 -6.70
N GLN A 136 3.42 17.58 -6.73
CA GLN A 136 3.58 18.48 -7.87
C GLN A 136 3.91 17.71 -9.14
N LYS A 137 4.89 16.80 -9.10
CA LYS A 137 5.24 15.96 -10.25
C LYS A 137 4.08 15.08 -10.72
N ALA A 138 3.24 14.60 -9.80
CA ALA A 138 2.06 13.83 -10.15
C ALA A 138 1.01 14.70 -10.86
N ILE A 139 0.78 15.92 -10.36
CA ILE A 139 -0.14 16.90 -10.98
C ILE A 139 0.29 17.25 -12.38
N GLU A 140 1.58 17.50 -12.62
CA GLU A 140 2.14 17.86 -13.94
C GLU A 140 1.96 16.77 -15.00
N GLN A 141 1.73 15.52 -14.57
CA GLN A 141 1.54 14.39 -15.46
C GLN A 141 0.06 14.06 -15.72
N ILE A 142 -0.89 14.75 -15.10
CA ILE A 142 -2.33 14.52 -15.33
C ILE A 142 -2.64 14.68 -16.83
N TYR A 143 -3.44 13.75 -17.35
CA TYR A 143 -3.79 13.56 -18.76
C TYR A 143 -2.69 12.99 -19.66
N GLN A 144 -1.52 12.67 -19.12
CA GLN A 144 -0.55 11.88 -19.87
C GLN A 144 -0.99 10.40 -19.90
N VAL A 145 -0.62 9.72 -20.98
CA VAL A 145 -0.88 8.28 -21.14
C VAL A 145 0.45 7.57 -21.20
N ILE A 146 0.64 6.62 -20.30
CA ILE A 146 1.80 5.74 -20.27
C ILE A 146 1.46 4.39 -20.87
N ASN A 147 2.46 3.69 -21.40
CA ASN A 147 2.28 2.29 -21.80
C ASN A 147 2.20 1.41 -20.55
N TYR A 148 0.98 1.28 -20.01
CA TYR A 148 0.73 0.53 -18.76
C TYR A 148 1.05 -0.94 -18.95
N HIS A 149 1.83 -1.48 -18.04
CA HIS A 149 2.13 -2.90 -17.98
C HIS A 149 2.24 -3.34 -16.52
N LEU A 150 1.46 -4.34 -16.12
CA LEU A 150 1.33 -4.77 -14.74
C LEU A 150 2.66 -5.03 -14.02
N PHE A 151 3.67 -5.50 -14.74
CA PHE A 151 4.98 -5.87 -14.18
C PHE A 151 6.10 -4.84 -14.40
N ASN A 152 5.95 -3.91 -15.33
CA ASN A 152 7.06 -3.02 -15.71
C ASN A 152 6.75 -1.53 -15.65
N ASN A 153 5.49 -1.15 -15.77
CA ASN A 153 5.07 0.26 -15.82
C ASN A 153 3.66 0.41 -15.27
N ASN A 154 3.55 0.25 -13.96
CA ASN A 154 2.30 0.19 -13.22
C ASN A 154 2.14 1.40 -12.28
N CYS A 155 1.07 1.42 -11.50
CA CYS A 155 0.81 2.48 -10.53
C CYS A 155 1.95 2.65 -9.50
N HIS A 156 2.60 1.57 -9.07
CA HIS A 156 3.72 1.64 -8.11
C HIS A 156 4.96 2.27 -8.73
N GLN A 157 5.24 1.98 -10.01
CA GLN A 157 6.32 2.62 -10.75
C GLN A 157 6.08 4.12 -10.91
N PHE A 158 4.86 4.52 -11.24
CA PHE A 158 4.46 5.92 -11.34
C PHE A 158 4.70 6.67 -10.01
N ILE A 159 4.25 6.12 -8.89
CA ILE A 159 4.49 6.70 -7.57
C ILE A 159 5.99 6.88 -7.33
N TRP A 160 6.78 5.83 -7.56
CA TRP A 160 8.22 5.90 -7.36
C TRP A 160 8.89 6.99 -8.20
N GLN A 161 8.50 7.14 -9.46
CA GLN A 161 9.02 8.19 -10.35
C GLN A 161 8.67 9.60 -9.87
N CYS A 162 7.52 9.78 -9.23
CA CYS A 162 7.19 11.08 -8.62
C CYS A 162 8.10 11.38 -7.41
N PHE A 163 8.44 10.39 -6.60
CA PHE A 163 9.32 10.56 -5.45
C PHE A 163 10.79 10.65 -5.82
N GLN A 164 11.24 9.83 -6.77
CA GLN A 164 12.64 9.76 -7.20
C GLN A 164 12.71 9.74 -8.73
N ALA A 165 13.69 10.48 -9.27
CA ALA A 165 13.99 10.44 -10.71
C ALA A 165 14.71 9.15 -11.15
N ASP A 166 14.92 8.19 -10.25
CA ASP A 166 15.63 6.94 -10.54
C ASP A 166 14.76 6.00 -11.35
N VAL A 167 15.35 5.43 -12.41
CA VAL A 167 14.68 4.56 -13.40
C VAL A 167 14.55 3.11 -12.92
N LYS A 168 14.85 2.84 -11.65
CA LYS A 168 14.75 1.48 -11.12
C LYS A 168 13.32 0.97 -11.20
N PRO A 169 13.08 -0.18 -11.86
CA PRO A 169 11.73 -0.69 -12.00
C PRO A 169 11.15 -1.13 -10.64
N ILE A 170 9.97 -0.60 -10.33
CA ILE A 170 9.17 -0.96 -9.16
C ILE A 170 7.95 -1.75 -9.63
N THR A 171 8.00 -3.06 -9.48
CA THR A 171 6.98 -3.96 -10.05
C THR A 171 5.90 -4.37 -9.06
N THR A 172 6.17 -4.27 -7.77
CA THR A 172 5.26 -4.74 -6.72
C THR A 172 5.07 -3.69 -5.63
N PHE A 173 3.95 -3.78 -4.92
CA PHE A 173 3.68 -2.96 -3.74
C PHE A 173 4.74 -3.13 -2.64
N LYS A 174 5.22 -4.36 -2.45
CA LYS A 174 6.35 -4.64 -1.55
C LYS A 174 7.60 -3.86 -1.94
N ALA A 175 7.96 -3.86 -3.23
CA ALA A 175 9.12 -3.13 -3.72
C ALA A 175 8.95 -1.62 -3.52
N LEU A 176 7.75 -1.07 -3.78
CA LEU A 176 7.43 0.33 -3.50
C LEU A 176 7.64 0.63 -2.01
N SER A 177 7.00 -0.12 -1.11
CA SER A 177 7.10 0.08 0.33
C SER A 177 8.54 0.05 0.82
N LEU A 178 9.35 -0.92 0.38
CA LEU A 178 10.76 -1.03 0.75
C LEU A 178 11.60 0.18 0.27
N ASN A 179 11.35 0.67 -0.95
CA ASN A 179 12.11 1.80 -1.49
C ASN A 179 11.69 3.12 -0.80
N ILE A 180 10.41 3.31 -0.52
CA ILE A 180 9.91 4.46 0.25
C ILE A 180 10.46 4.42 1.69
N ALA A 181 10.49 3.25 2.33
CA ALA A 181 11.09 3.10 3.66
C ALA A 181 12.56 3.54 3.68
N LYS A 182 13.33 3.16 2.66
CA LYS A 182 14.72 3.59 2.50
C LYS A 182 14.84 5.09 2.23
N LEU A 183 13.97 5.64 1.39
CA LEU A 183 14.00 7.06 1.05
C LEU A 183 13.77 7.95 2.26
N PHE A 184 12.82 7.58 3.12
CA PHE A 184 12.49 8.33 4.33
C PHE A 184 13.33 7.91 5.55
N ASP A 185 14.13 6.85 5.45
CA ASP A 185 14.81 6.20 6.59
C ASP A 185 13.83 5.93 7.75
N ARG A 186 12.68 5.36 7.41
CA ARG A 186 11.59 5.07 8.34
C ARG A 186 10.97 3.72 8.06
N VAL A 187 10.50 3.09 9.13
CA VAL A 187 9.58 1.96 9.03
C VAL A 187 8.24 2.49 8.54
N ILE A 188 7.71 1.89 7.50
CA ILE A 188 6.39 2.26 6.96
C ILE A 188 5.31 1.46 7.65
N TYR A 189 4.26 2.18 8.04
CA TYR A 189 2.99 1.67 8.49
C TYR A 189 1.89 2.20 7.58
N TRP A 190 0.95 1.33 7.22
CA TRP A 190 -0.16 1.72 6.39
C TRP A 190 -1.40 1.92 7.26
N ASP A 191 -1.68 3.09 7.67
CA ASP A 191 -2.80 3.43 8.54
C ASP A 191 -4.04 3.79 7.72
N LYS A 192 -5.23 3.54 8.28
CA LYS A 192 -6.49 3.81 7.58
C LYS A 192 -6.71 5.31 7.40
N CYS A 193 -7.11 5.73 6.18
CA CYS A 193 -7.45 7.11 5.86
C CYS A 193 -8.72 7.55 6.58
N ASP A 194 -8.67 8.75 7.17
CA ASP A 194 -9.83 9.52 7.60
C ASP A 194 -10.22 10.46 6.45
N CYS A 195 -10.86 9.89 5.39
CA CYS A 195 -11.20 10.60 4.17
C CYS A 195 -12.53 10.14 3.54
#